data_56ee15143269a50741627aca8b879971
#
_entry.id   56ee15143269a50741627aca8b879971
#
_cell.length_a   1.000
_cell.length_b   1.000
_cell.length_c   1.000
_cell.angle_alpha   90.00
_cell.angle_beta   90.00
_cell.angle_gamma   90.00
#
_symmetry.space_group_name_H-M   'P 1'
#
loop_
_entity.id
_entity.type
_entity.pdbx_description
1 polymer ?
#
loop_
_entity_poly.entity_id
_entity_poly.type
_entity_poly.pdbx_seq_one_letter_code
_entity_poly.pdbx_strand_id
1 'polypeptide(L)'
;MDRPVAPTSCPALPHSPRPGEPSSSASQPQAAQTELPFELRRPLGPRDPGDAWVEGDRGRFWGRFGSAGLLVHDPAKGILLQHRALWSDQGGTWGLPGGALHHGEEAVHGALREAKEEAAVPPESVRVLFTSVFDVGYWTYTTVAVEVLESFEPEISDPESLELQWVPVEAVSNKELHPGFGAAWPGLRRRLLGLEAGTD
;
A
#
# COMPACT_ATOMS: atom_id res chain seq x y z
N MET A 1 -26.53 -77.60 -17.47
CA MET A 1 -26.56 -76.43 -16.60
C MET A 1 -25.12 -75.96 -16.44
N ASP A 2 -24.68 -75.21 -17.43
CA ASP A 2 -23.29 -74.89 -17.62
C ASP A 2 -22.87 -73.66 -16.80
N ARG A 3 -21.78 -73.82 -16.08
CA ARG A 3 -21.05 -72.69 -15.49
C ARG A 3 -20.05 -72.17 -16.52
N PRO A 4 -19.95 -70.88 -16.74
CA PRO A 4 -18.86 -70.34 -17.53
C PRO A 4 -17.60 -70.16 -16.68
N VAL A 5 -16.50 -70.56 -17.31
CA VAL A 5 -15.10 -70.50 -16.83
C VAL A 5 -14.61 -69.08 -16.85
N ALA A 6 -13.92 -68.67 -15.76
CA ALA A 6 -13.24 -67.40 -15.67
C ALA A 6 -11.95 -67.37 -16.53
N PRO A 7 -11.61 -66.26 -17.17
CA PRO A 7 -10.34 -66.16 -17.89
C PRO A 7 -9.18 -65.83 -16.95
N THR A 8 -8.09 -66.46 -17.22
CA THR A 8 -6.76 -66.44 -16.60
C THR A 8 -6.14 -65.04 -16.61
N SER A 9 -5.64 -64.63 -15.48
CA SER A 9 -4.87 -63.40 -15.34
C SER A 9 -3.51 -63.50 -16.00
N CYS A 10 -3.21 -62.53 -16.86
CA CYS A 10 -1.85 -62.28 -17.36
C CYS A 10 -1.01 -61.57 -16.30
N PRO A 11 0.27 -61.89 -16.18
CA PRO A 11 1.19 -61.18 -15.25
C PRO A 11 1.57 -59.80 -15.83
N ALA A 12 1.51 -58.79 -14.96
CA ALA A 12 1.92 -57.44 -15.26
C ALA A 12 3.45 -57.36 -15.47
N LEU A 13 3.85 -56.75 -16.56
CA LEU A 13 5.24 -56.37 -16.82
C LEU A 13 5.68 -55.22 -15.90
N PRO A 14 6.92 -55.18 -15.43
CA PRO A 14 7.40 -54.09 -14.61
C PRO A 14 7.53 -52.80 -15.43
N HIS A 15 6.89 -51.75 -14.95
CA HIS A 15 7.07 -50.41 -15.51
C HIS A 15 8.49 -49.91 -15.19
N SER A 16 9.25 -49.65 -16.22
CA SER A 16 10.49 -48.87 -16.14
C SER A 16 10.16 -47.45 -15.69
N PRO A 17 10.93 -46.84 -14.76
CA PRO A 17 10.74 -45.45 -14.38
C PRO A 17 11.11 -44.57 -15.61
N ARG A 18 10.22 -43.63 -15.92
CA ARG A 18 10.50 -42.55 -16.88
C ARG A 18 11.61 -41.66 -16.31
N PRO A 19 12.55 -41.16 -17.13
CA PRO A 19 13.57 -40.23 -16.70
C PRO A 19 12.90 -38.93 -16.25
N GLY A 20 13.41 -38.40 -15.12
CA GLY A 20 12.93 -37.31 -14.31
C GLY A 20 12.36 -36.13 -15.05
N GLU A 21 11.14 -35.77 -14.65
CA GLU A 21 10.67 -34.40 -14.80
C GLU A 21 11.59 -33.51 -13.99
N PRO A 22 12.08 -32.39 -14.53
CA PRO A 22 12.83 -31.44 -13.74
C PRO A 22 11.87 -30.85 -12.71
N SER A 23 12.19 -31.01 -11.45
CA SER A 23 11.58 -30.29 -10.33
C SER A 23 11.72 -28.81 -10.61
N SER A 24 10.66 -28.20 -11.08
CA SER A 24 10.53 -26.77 -11.25
C SER A 24 10.35 -26.12 -9.87
N SER A 25 11.41 -26.09 -9.09
CA SER A 25 11.57 -25.06 -8.09
C SER A 25 11.96 -23.80 -8.84
N ALA A 26 11.00 -23.13 -9.41
CA ALA A 26 11.18 -21.79 -9.93
C ALA A 26 11.42 -20.83 -8.76
N SER A 27 12.64 -20.85 -8.24
CA SER A 27 13.25 -19.72 -7.57
C SER A 27 13.44 -18.66 -8.64
N GLN A 28 12.45 -17.85 -8.84
CA GLN A 28 12.47 -16.73 -9.76
C GLN A 28 13.14 -15.53 -9.11
N PRO A 29 13.83 -14.77 -9.86
CA PRO A 29 15.06 -14.11 -9.57
C PRO A 29 14.80 -12.74 -8.96
N GLN A 30 15.16 -12.55 -7.71
CA GLN A 30 15.48 -11.23 -7.14
C GLN A 30 16.45 -10.44 -8.03
N ALA A 31 17.35 -11.11 -8.75
CA ALA A 31 18.33 -10.49 -9.66
C ALA A 31 17.69 -9.78 -10.85
N ALA A 32 16.60 -10.32 -11.44
CA ALA A 32 15.98 -9.74 -12.63
C ALA A 32 15.26 -8.42 -12.38
N GLN A 33 14.81 -8.17 -11.14
CA GLN A 33 14.15 -6.90 -10.77
C GLN A 33 15.16 -5.79 -10.44
N THR A 34 16.38 -6.13 -10.09
CA THR A 34 17.44 -5.14 -9.81
C THR A 34 17.92 -4.43 -11.09
N GLU A 35 17.70 -5.02 -12.26
CA GLU A 35 18.04 -4.41 -13.56
C GLU A 35 16.93 -3.51 -14.12
N LEU A 36 15.70 -3.55 -13.55
CA LEU A 36 14.63 -2.65 -13.96
C LEU A 36 14.87 -1.23 -13.44
N PRO A 37 14.47 -0.20 -14.21
CA PRO A 37 14.37 1.16 -13.70
C PRO A 37 13.62 1.18 -12.37
N PHE A 38 14.04 2.05 -11.45
CA PHE A 38 13.49 2.12 -10.08
C PHE A 38 11.96 2.19 -10.08
N GLU A 39 11.39 3.00 -10.96
CA GLU A 39 9.95 3.22 -11.16
C GLU A 39 9.17 1.97 -11.63
N LEU A 40 9.85 0.93 -12.08
CA LEU A 40 9.24 -0.35 -12.49
C LEU A 40 9.48 -1.50 -11.50
N ARG A 41 10.24 -1.25 -10.44
CA ARG A 41 10.51 -2.25 -9.40
C ARG A 41 9.26 -2.48 -8.57
N ARG A 42 8.86 -3.73 -8.43
CA ARG A 42 7.71 -4.14 -7.62
C ARG A 42 8.20 -4.93 -6.41
N PRO A 43 7.55 -4.81 -5.25
CA PRO A 43 7.74 -5.78 -4.17
C PRO A 43 7.42 -7.20 -4.65
N LEU A 44 8.18 -8.19 -4.16
CA LEU A 44 8.04 -9.62 -4.56
C LEU A 44 6.85 -10.34 -3.92
N GLY A 45 5.90 -9.64 -3.33
CA GLY A 45 4.71 -10.18 -2.67
C GLY A 45 4.35 -9.40 -1.42
N PRO A 46 3.36 -9.86 -0.65
CA PRO A 46 2.97 -9.25 0.61
C PRO A 46 4.18 -9.19 1.55
N ARG A 47 4.42 -8.04 2.17
CA ARG A 47 5.47 -7.83 3.17
C ARG A 47 4.98 -8.21 4.56
N ASP A 48 3.66 -8.10 4.78
CA ASP A 48 2.98 -8.38 6.03
C ASP A 48 1.66 -9.13 5.78
N PRO A 49 1.12 -9.91 6.74
CA PRO A 49 -0.20 -10.52 6.64
C PRO A 49 -1.35 -9.53 6.44
N GLY A 50 -1.14 -8.24 6.72
CA GLY A 50 -2.05 -7.14 6.41
C GLY A 50 -2.13 -6.80 4.93
N ASP A 51 -1.11 -7.14 4.13
CA ASP A 51 -0.97 -6.85 2.71
C ASP A 51 -1.91 -7.73 1.87
N ALA A 52 -3.18 -7.48 1.95
CA ALA A 52 -4.19 -8.24 1.23
C ALA A 52 -5.37 -7.36 0.81
N TRP A 53 -6.00 -7.71 -0.29
CA TRP A 53 -7.23 -7.11 -0.74
C TRP A 53 -8.42 -7.59 0.09
N VAL A 54 -9.30 -6.66 0.44
CA VAL A 54 -10.60 -6.92 1.06
C VAL A 54 -11.69 -6.52 0.07
N GLU A 55 -12.64 -7.42 -0.17
CA GLU A 55 -13.74 -7.21 -1.11
C GLU A 55 -15.08 -7.16 -0.36
N GLY A 56 -15.99 -6.28 -0.81
CA GLY A 56 -17.33 -6.15 -0.29
C GLY A 56 -18.25 -5.44 -1.28
N ASP A 57 -19.45 -5.11 -0.82
CA ASP A 57 -20.51 -4.50 -1.63
C ASP A 57 -20.19 -3.07 -2.13
N ARG A 58 -19.21 -2.40 -1.51
CA ARG A 58 -18.74 -1.07 -1.89
C ARG A 58 -17.42 -1.05 -2.65
N GLY A 59 -16.91 -2.24 -3.05
CA GLY A 59 -15.70 -2.36 -3.84
C GLY A 59 -14.61 -3.17 -3.17
N ARG A 60 -13.39 -2.98 -3.67
CA ARG A 60 -12.20 -3.69 -3.23
C ARG A 60 -11.18 -2.68 -2.70
N PHE A 61 -10.64 -2.95 -1.53
CA PHE A 61 -9.72 -2.07 -0.83
C PHE A 61 -8.47 -2.82 -0.36
N TRP A 62 -7.33 -2.15 -0.35
CA TRP A 62 -6.07 -2.70 0.13
C TRP A 62 -5.94 -2.56 1.64
N GLY A 63 -5.44 -3.61 2.30
CA GLY A 63 -5.21 -3.69 3.73
C GLY A 63 -6.26 -4.53 4.46
N ARG A 64 -5.88 -5.75 4.83
CA ARG A 64 -6.78 -6.71 5.53
C ARG A 64 -7.35 -6.15 6.82
N PHE A 65 -6.58 -5.33 7.54
CA PHE A 65 -6.96 -4.76 8.83
C PHE A 65 -7.30 -3.27 8.74
N GLY A 66 -7.59 -2.79 7.52
CA GLY A 66 -7.71 -1.38 7.18
C GLY A 66 -6.40 -0.82 6.64
N SER A 67 -6.42 0.46 6.29
CA SER A 67 -5.24 1.20 5.84
C SER A 67 -5.20 2.57 6.48
N ALA A 68 -4.00 3.17 6.53
CA ALA A 68 -3.82 4.52 7.04
C ALA A 68 -2.81 5.28 6.18
N GLY A 69 -3.00 6.60 6.08
CA GLY A 69 -2.08 7.50 5.41
C GLY A 69 -1.84 8.78 6.19
N LEU A 70 -0.66 9.35 6.05
CA LEU A 70 -0.21 10.51 6.78
C LEU A 70 -0.36 11.79 5.94
N LEU A 71 -1.26 12.69 6.36
CA LEU A 71 -1.37 14.04 5.82
C LEU A 71 -0.37 14.94 6.55
N VAL A 72 0.83 15.07 5.99
CA VAL A 72 1.90 15.89 6.58
C VAL A 72 1.75 17.31 6.10
N HIS A 73 1.54 18.23 7.04
CA HIS A 73 1.43 19.67 6.79
C HIS A 73 2.64 20.40 7.38
N ASP A 74 3.36 21.10 6.50
CA ASP A 74 4.36 22.09 6.87
C ASP A 74 3.77 23.48 6.57
N PRO A 75 3.61 24.36 7.57
CA PRO A 75 3.02 25.68 7.36
C PRO A 75 3.75 26.54 6.29
N ALA A 76 5.03 26.31 6.07
CA ALA A 76 5.82 27.04 5.08
C ALA A 76 5.84 26.38 3.69
N LYS A 77 5.75 25.05 3.63
CA LYS A 77 5.92 24.26 2.38
C LYS A 77 4.59 23.72 1.82
N GLY A 78 3.57 23.52 2.67
CA GLY A 78 2.27 22.94 2.31
C GLY A 78 2.15 21.46 2.69
N ILE A 79 1.58 20.64 1.81
CA ILE A 79 1.31 19.22 2.04
C ILE A 79 2.36 18.37 1.33
N LEU A 80 2.91 17.38 2.04
CA LEU A 80 3.75 16.36 1.41
C LEU A 80 2.87 15.37 0.65
N LEU A 81 3.06 15.29 -0.66
CA LEU A 81 2.39 14.35 -1.54
C LEU A 81 3.38 13.35 -2.14
N GLN A 82 2.92 12.13 -2.31
CA GLN A 82 3.60 11.03 -2.97
C GLN A 82 3.01 10.83 -4.37
N HIS A 83 3.85 10.86 -5.41
CA HIS A 83 3.49 10.41 -6.76
C HIS A 83 3.65 8.89 -6.82
N ARG A 84 2.55 8.18 -6.95
CA ARG A 84 2.47 6.72 -6.81
C ARG A 84 3.06 6.02 -8.02
N ALA A 85 3.82 4.94 -7.78
CA ALA A 85 4.38 4.10 -8.84
C ALA A 85 3.29 3.58 -9.79
N LEU A 86 3.58 3.53 -11.09
CA LEU A 86 2.61 3.16 -12.14
C LEU A 86 2.01 1.75 -11.96
N TRP A 87 2.70 0.87 -11.27
CA TRP A 87 2.25 -0.50 -11.02
C TRP A 87 1.40 -0.65 -9.74
N SER A 88 1.33 0.38 -8.90
CA SER A 88 0.52 0.37 -7.68
C SER A 88 -0.96 0.62 -7.99
N ASP A 89 -1.83 0.39 -7.00
CA ASP A 89 -3.25 0.75 -7.15
C ASP A 89 -3.39 2.25 -7.37
N GLN A 90 -4.16 2.65 -8.40
CA GLN A 90 -4.26 4.04 -8.87
C GLN A 90 -2.88 4.66 -9.17
N GLY A 91 -1.95 3.88 -9.77
CA GLY A 91 -0.61 4.32 -10.12
C GLY A 91 -0.59 5.54 -11.02
N GLY A 92 0.42 6.38 -10.86
CA GLY A 92 0.54 7.66 -11.58
C GLY A 92 -0.26 8.81 -10.95
N THR A 93 -1.05 8.56 -9.91
CA THR A 93 -1.78 9.61 -9.17
C THR A 93 -0.98 10.09 -7.96
N TRP A 94 -1.37 11.25 -7.43
CA TRP A 94 -0.81 11.83 -6.22
C TRP A 94 -1.65 11.49 -4.99
N GLY A 95 -1.02 10.96 -3.97
CA GLY A 95 -1.66 10.55 -2.72
C GLY A 95 -0.85 10.96 -1.49
N LEU A 96 -1.29 10.47 -0.36
CA LEU A 96 -0.56 10.55 0.90
C LEU A 96 0.35 9.33 1.01
N PRO A 97 1.55 9.44 1.61
CA PRO A 97 2.30 8.27 2.02
C PRO A 97 1.47 7.46 3.03
N GLY A 98 1.42 6.14 2.84
CA GLY A 98 0.59 5.27 3.67
C GLY A 98 0.28 3.93 3.04
N GLY A 99 -0.15 2.96 3.84
CA GLY A 99 -0.38 1.59 3.43
C GLY A 99 -1.29 0.79 4.36
N ALA A 100 -1.14 -0.52 4.31
CA ALA A 100 -1.92 -1.47 5.08
C ALA A 100 -1.52 -1.46 6.56
N LEU A 101 -2.51 -1.57 7.43
CA LEU A 101 -2.28 -1.77 8.86
C LEU A 101 -1.85 -3.21 9.15
N HIS A 102 -0.91 -3.39 10.08
CA HIS A 102 -0.58 -4.68 10.66
C HIS A 102 -1.69 -5.16 11.60
N HIS A 103 -1.70 -6.45 11.91
CA HIS A 103 -2.69 -6.99 12.84
C HIS A 103 -2.58 -6.32 14.22
N GLY A 104 -3.66 -5.67 14.65
CA GLY A 104 -3.73 -4.97 15.93
C GLY A 104 -2.98 -3.64 15.99
N GLU A 105 -2.48 -3.16 14.86
CA GLU A 105 -1.82 -1.85 14.78
C GLU A 105 -2.85 -0.72 14.80
N GLU A 106 -2.60 0.30 15.61
CA GLU A 106 -3.40 1.52 15.60
C GLU A 106 -3.10 2.37 14.36
N ALA A 107 -4.13 3.00 13.80
CA ALA A 107 -4.02 3.74 12.55
C ALA A 107 -2.98 4.89 12.60
N VAL A 108 -2.82 5.55 13.74
CA VAL A 108 -1.80 6.60 13.93
C VAL A 108 -0.39 6.01 13.80
N HIS A 109 -0.14 4.85 14.43
CA HIS A 109 1.16 4.20 14.37
C HIS A 109 1.44 3.68 12.95
N GLY A 110 0.44 3.06 12.30
CA GLY A 110 0.58 2.59 10.92
C GLY A 110 0.87 3.71 9.94
N ALA A 111 0.15 4.84 10.02
CA ALA A 111 0.40 5.99 9.15
C ALA A 111 1.80 6.59 9.33
N LEU A 112 2.29 6.68 10.58
CA LEU A 112 3.64 7.16 10.87
C LEU A 112 4.72 6.18 10.39
N ARG A 113 4.50 4.86 10.57
CA ARG A 113 5.41 3.81 10.09
C ARG A 113 5.53 3.87 8.58
N GLU A 114 4.41 3.83 7.85
CA GLU A 114 4.37 3.87 6.38
C GLU A 114 5.04 5.15 5.84
N ALA A 115 4.70 6.31 6.39
CA ALA A 115 5.30 7.57 5.95
C ALA A 115 6.81 7.64 6.22
N LYS A 116 7.30 6.98 7.28
CA LYS A 116 8.73 6.84 7.53
C LYS A 116 9.37 5.90 6.51
N GLU A 117 8.73 4.78 6.19
CA GLU A 117 9.23 3.76 5.24
C GLU A 117 9.24 4.27 3.81
N GLU A 118 8.22 5.01 3.37
CA GLU A 118 8.06 5.47 1.99
C GLU A 118 8.71 6.82 1.69
N ALA A 119 8.68 7.74 2.67
CA ALA A 119 9.03 9.14 2.47
C ALA A 119 10.03 9.68 3.50
N ALA A 120 10.62 8.83 4.34
CA ALA A 120 11.56 9.17 5.40
C ALA A 120 11.05 10.27 6.36
N VAL A 121 9.72 10.35 6.58
CA VAL A 121 9.13 11.28 7.55
C VAL A 121 9.55 10.90 8.97
N PRO A 122 10.26 11.77 9.72
CA PRO A 122 10.67 11.46 11.08
C PRO A 122 9.46 11.58 12.03
N PRO A 123 9.03 10.50 12.72
CA PRO A 123 7.86 10.57 13.61
C PRO A 123 8.01 11.57 14.75
N GLU A 124 9.24 11.79 15.21
CA GLU A 124 9.58 12.75 16.28
C GLU A 124 9.48 14.22 15.83
N SER A 125 9.53 14.47 14.53
CA SER A 125 9.49 15.82 13.96
C SER A 125 8.07 16.29 13.63
N VAL A 126 7.05 15.49 13.97
CA VAL A 126 5.66 15.82 13.64
C VAL A 126 4.73 15.70 14.87
N ARG A 127 3.64 16.46 14.85
CA ARG A 127 2.59 16.42 15.88
C ARG A 127 1.25 16.09 15.25
N VAL A 128 0.54 15.10 15.80
CA VAL A 128 -0.82 14.76 15.34
C VAL A 128 -1.78 15.90 15.65
N LEU A 129 -2.51 16.35 14.63
CA LEU A 129 -3.56 17.37 14.72
C LEU A 129 -4.94 16.73 14.87
N PHE A 130 -5.26 15.81 13.97
CA PHE A 130 -6.55 15.08 13.96
C PHE A 130 -6.47 13.81 13.12
N THR A 131 -7.49 12.97 13.28
CA THR A 131 -7.75 11.84 12.39
C THR A 131 -9.08 12.01 11.65
N SER A 132 -9.18 11.40 10.46
CA SER A 132 -10.39 11.35 9.68
C SER A 132 -10.57 9.94 9.11
N VAL A 133 -11.69 9.29 9.42
CA VAL A 133 -11.94 7.90 9.02
C VAL A 133 -12.94 7.87 7.89
N PHE A 134 -12.60 7.16 6.83
CA PHE A 134 -13.51 6.69 5.79
C PHE A 134 -13.84 5.24 6.12
N ASP A 135 -15.12 4.93 6.32
CA ASP A 135 -15.61 3.62 6.77
C ASP A 135 -16.67 3.10 5.80
N VAL A 136 -16.48 1.89 5.30
CA VAL A 136 -17.44 1.17 4.46
C VAL A 136 -18.06 -0.04 5.18
N GLY A 137 -17.85 -0.16 6.50
CA GLY A 137 -18.41 -1.21 7.36
C GLY A 137 -17.52 -2.45 7.46
N TYR A 138 -16.95 -2.91 6.37
CA TYR A 138 -16.03 -4.06 6.35
C TYR A 138 -14.55 -3.68 6.17
N TRP A 139 -14.27 -2.40 5.91
CA TRP A 139 -12.92 -1.86 5.74
C TRP A 139 -12.90 -0.38 6.07
N THR A 140 -11.77 0.10 6.57
CA THR A 140 -11.57 1.50 6.92
C THR A 140 -10.27 2.05 6.35
N TYR A 141 -10.28 3.36 6.00
CA TYR A 141 -9.08 4.13 5.75
C TYR A 141 -9.02 5.31 6.73
N THR A 142 -7.92 5.41 7.46
CA THR A 142 -7.70 6.53 8.40
C THR A 142 -6.67 7.49 7.84
N THR A 143 -7.08 8.73 7.57
CA THR A 143 -6.14 9.83 7.36
C THR A 143 -5.73 10.39 8.70
N VAL A 144 -4.43 10.40 8.99
CA VAL A 144 -3.82 11.02 10.16
C VAL A 144 -3.18 12.33 9.72
N ALA A 145 -3.74 13.47 10.14
CA ALA A 145 -3.17 14.78 9.86
C ALA A 145 -2.15 15.14 10.93
N VAL A 146 -0.98 15.58 10.48
CA VAL A 146 0.12 16.00 11.34
C VAL A 146 0.69 17.33 10.88
N GLU A 147 1.22 18.09 11.84
CA GLU A 147 1.99 19.31 11.60
C GLU A 147 3.48 19.04 11.79
N VAL A 148 4.29 19.60 10.90
CA VAL A 148 5.75 19.55 11.01
C VAL A 148 6.20 20.53 12.10
N LEU A 149 6.93 20.02 13.10
CA LEU A 149 7.54 20.80 14.17
C LEU A 149 9.01 21.12 13.87
N GLU A 150 9.72 20.16 13.28
CA GLU A 150 11.10 20.30 12.85
C GLU A 150 11.19 20.00 11.36
N SER A 151 11.71 20.96 10.58
CA SER A 151 11.80 20.83 9.11
C SER A 151 12.71 19.67 8.73
N PHE A 152 12.27 18.90 7.76
CA PHE A 152 13.03 17.80 7.15
C PHE A 152 12.87 17.83 5.62
N GLU A 153 13.74 17.11 4.93
CA GLU A 153 13.58 16.83 3.50
C GLU A 153 13.13 15.39 3.31
N PRO A 154 12.01 15.16 2.59
CA PRO A 154 11.53 13.81 2.33
C PRO A 154 12.46 13.10 1.35
N GLU A 155 12.66 11.81 1.56
CA GLU A 155 13.48 10.95 0.71
C GLU A 155 12.66 9.75 0.23
N ILE A 156 12.77 9.41 -1.06
CA ILE A 156 12.17 8.19 -1.59
C ILE A 156 12.93 6.99 -1.04
N SER A 157 12.32 6.26 -0.13
CA SER A 157 12.92 5.09 0.52
C SER A 157 12.33 3.77 0.03
N ASP A 158 11.23 3.82 -0.75
CA ASP A 158 10.50 2.66 -1.26
C ASP A 158 10.18 2.81 -2.76
N PRO A 159 10.21 1.72 -3.55
CA PRO A 159 9.87 1.75 -4.98
C PRO A 159 8.39 2.09 -5.28
N GLU A 160 7.54 2.24 -4.28
CA GLU A 160 6.14 2.66 -4.44
C GLU A 160 5.98 4.14 -4.76
N SER A 161 7.05 4.93 -4.60
CA SER A 161 7.10 6.37 -4.89
C SER A 161 7.91 6.67 -6.16
N LEU A 162 7.34 7.45 -7.09
CA LEU A 162 8.06 8.04 -8.23
C LEU A 162 8.66 9.38 -7.84
N GLU A 163 7.95 10.15 -7.03
CA GLU A 163 8.32 11.50 -6.61
C GLU A 163 7.67 11.81 -5.26
N LEU A 164 8.33 12.62 -4.45
CA LEU A 164 7.79 13.24 -3.24
C LEU A 164 7.85 14.75 -3.42
N GLN A 165 6.74 15.44 -3.15
CA GLN A 165 6.67 16.88 -3.35
C GLN A 165 5.90 17.57 -2.23
N TRP A 166 6.47 18.67 -1.73
CA TRP A 166 5.73 19.66 -0.96
C TRP A 166 4.86 20.50 -1.90
N VAL A 167 3.56 20.49 -1.69
CA VAL A 167 2.57 21.18 -2.52
C VAL A 167 1.79 22.16 -1.67
N PRO A 168 1.77 23.46 -2.03
CA PRO A 168 0.96 24.45 -1.32
C PRO A 168 -0.50 23.97 -1.18
N VAL A 169 -1.13 24.23 -0.04
CA VAL A 169 -2.47 23.72 0.32
C VAL A 169 -3.51 24.05 -0.76
N GLU A 170 -3.43 25.25 -1.34
CA GLU A 170 -4.32 25.71 -2.41
C GLU A 170 -4.07 25.03 -3.77
N ALA A 171 -2.86 24.51 -3.98
CA ALA A 171 -2.46 23.86 -5.21
C ALA A 171 -2.67 22.33 -5.23
N VAL A 172 -2.97 21.72 -4.09
CA VAL A 172 -3.19 20.26 -3.99
C VAL A 172 -4.24 19.77 -4.98
N SER A 173 -5.36 20.50 -5.13
CA SER A 173 -6.43 20.13 -6.08
C SER A 173 -6.04 20.24 -7.55
N ASN A 174 -4.88 20.82 -7.89
CA ASN A 174 -4.38 20.91 -9.26
C ASN A 174 -3.59 19.65 -9.68
N LYS A 175 -3.28 18.75 -8.73
CA LYS A 175 -2.67 17.46 -8.99
C LYS A 175 -3.71 16.43 -9.41
N GLU A 176 -3.31 15.44 -10.19
CA GLU A 176 -4.13 14.25 -10.43
C GLU A 176 -4.13 13.40 -9.16
N LEU A 177 -5.10 13.66 -8.29
CA LEU A 177 -5.16 13.03 -6.98
C LEU A 177 -5.68 11.59 -7.06
N HIS A 178 -5.14 10.71 -6.21
CA HIS A 178 -5.74 9.42 -5.92
C HIS A 178 -7.24 9.61 -5.60
N PRO A 179 -8.17 8.85 -6.22
CA PRO A 179 -9.61 9.11 -6.11
C PRO A 179 -10.12 9.22 -4.68
N GLY A 180 -9.68 8.33 -3.79
CA GLY A 180 -10.06 8.35 -2.36
C GLY A 180 -9.55 9.61 -1.65
N PHE A 181 -8.29 10.00 -1.91
CA PHE A 181 -7.73 11.22 -1.34
C PHE A 181 -8.42 12.47 -1.91
N GLY A 182 -8.63 12.53 -3.23
CA GLY A 182 -9.32 13.64 -3.88
C GLY A 182 -10.73 13.85 -3.33
N ALA A 183 -11.47 12.77 -3.07
CA ALA A 183 -12.80 12.84 -2.45
C ALA A 183 -12.75 13.36 -0.99
N ALA A 184 -11.73 12.98 -0.24
CA ALA A 184 -11.57 13.40 1.16
C ALA A 184 -10.99 14.82 1.30
N TRP A 185 -10.17 15.27 0.34
CA TRP A 185 -9.38 16.50 0.43
C TRP A 185 -10.18 17.76 0.80
N PRO A 186 -11.38 18.06 0.22
CA PRO A 186 -12.11 19.25 0.62
C PRO A 186 -12.48 19.30 2.10
N GLY A 187 -12.76 18.14 2.71
CA GLY A 187 -13.05 18.02 4.14
C GLY A 187 -11.79 18.17 5.01
N LEU A 188 -10.72 17.50 4.60
CA LEU A 188 -9.42 17.56 5.28
C LEU A 188 -8.86 18.99 5.27
N ARG A 189 -8.90 19.66 4.11
CA ARG A 189 -8.45 21.04 3.94
C ARG A 189 -9.21 22.00 4.86
N ARG A 190 -10.55 21.91 4.96
CA ARG A 190 -11.34 22.77 5.86
C ARG A 190 -10.93 22.58 7.31
N ARG A 191 -10.71 21.35 7.77
CA ARG A 191 -10.28 21.07 9.13
C ARG A 191 -8.89 21.62 9.40
N LEU A 192 -7.98 21.45 8.44
CA LEU A 192 -6.60 21.94 8.54
C LEU A 192 -6.56 23.47 8.68
N LEU A 193 -7.25 24.18 7.77
CA LEU A 193 -7.34 25.65 7.82
C LEU A 193 -8.10 26.20 9.04
N GLY A 194 -9.05 25.45 9.57
CA GLY A 194 -9.76 25.80 10.81
C GLY A 194 -8.87 25.72 12.05
N LEU A 195 -7.86 24.84 12.04
CA LEU A 195 -6.86 24.78 13.12
C LEU A 195 -5.86 25.93 13.04
N GLU A 196 -5.52 26.41 11.84
CA GLU A 196 -4.66 27.58 11.66
C GLU A 196 -5.36 28.87 12.11
N ALA A 197 -6.68 28.99 11.85
CA ALA A 197 -7.46 30.16 12.25
C ALA A 197 -7.72 30.28 13.77
N GLY A 198 -7.48 29.22 14.53
CA GLY A 198 -7.70 29.18 15.99
C GLY A 198 -6.44 29.42 16.85
N THR A 199 -5.31 29.82 16.23
CA THR A 199 -4.02 30.04 16.92
C THR A 199 -3.67 31.50 17.16
N ASP A 200 -4.64 32.43 16.97
CA ASP A 200 -4.51 33.89 17.31
C ASP A 200 -4.75 34.17 18.78
#